data_d55e8e80cdb1833aa9117c6a6f7e912e
#
_entry.id   d55e8e80cdb1833aa9117c6a6f7e912e
#
_cell.length_a   1.000
_cell.length_b   1.000
_cell.length_c   1.000
_cell.angle_alpha   90.00
_cell.angle_beta   90.00
_cell.angle_gamma   90.00
#
_symmetry.space_group_name_H-M   'P 1'
#
loop_
_entity.id
_entity.type
_entity.pdbx_description
1 polymer ?
#
loop_
_entity_poly.entity_id
_entity_poly.type
_entity_poly.pdbx_seq_one_letter_code
_entity_poly.pdbx_strand_id
1 'polypeptide(L)'
;MKRAKWYLGLLLVGILLIVGCAGEPSPPVPPVSPVTPTGYSDISIPIEEFQNQPHIDVVMSTVLGGELTITLGSNPTTGYQWAEDAEISDENIVKQTSHEFIAPDTDIPGAPGKEVWIFKGLERGTVNILLEYSRSWNDAGLWAVSIAVTIE
;
A
#
# COMPACT_ATOMS: atom_id res chain seq x y z
N MET A 1 -85.26 -19.20 -41.70
CA MET A 1 -84.23 -18.60 -42.51
C MET A 1 -83.48 -17.53 -41.65
N LYS A 2 -82.40 -17.81 -41.02
CA LYS A 2 -81.44 -16.78 -40.47
C LYS A 2 -80.09 -17.50 -40.31
N ARG A 3 -79.10 -16.99 -41.09
CA ARG A 3 -77.77 -17.52 -41.20
C ARG A 3 -76.93 -17.11 -39.97
N ALA A 4 -76.37 -18.10 -39.26
CA ALA A 4 -75.43 -17.88 -38.23
C ALA A 4 -74.02 -17.62 -38.84
N LYS A 5 -73.42 -16.49 -38.52
CA LYS A 5 -72.07 -16.14 -38.87
C LYS A 5 -71.13 -16.64 -37.79
N TRP A 6 -70.23 -17.55 -38.16
CA TRP A 6 -69.15 -18.00 -37.32
C TRP A 6 -68.04 -16.94 -37.34
N TYR A 7 -67.75 -16.37 -36.21
CA TYR A 7 -66.52 -15.58 -36.03
C TYR A 7 -65.45 -16.51 -35.41
N LEU A 8 -64.46 -16.78 -36.27
CA LEU A 8 -63.25 -17.48 -35.86
C LEU A 8 -62.37 -16.50 -35.10
N GLY A 9 -62.36 -16.57 -33.80
CA GLY A 9 -61.46 -15.78 -32.96
C GLY A 9 -60.06 -16.35 -32.96
N LEU A 10 -59.13 -15.69 -33.65
CA LEU A 10 -57.73 -16.02 -33.64
C LEU A 10 -57.10 -15.63 -32.30
N LEU A 11 -56.84 -16.61 -31.45
CA LEU A 11 -56.14 -16.41 -30.16
C LEU A 11 -54.63 -16.32 -30.46
N LEU A 12 -54.11 -15.09 -30.57
CA LEU A 12 -52.69 -14.81 -30.61
C LEU A 12 -52.10 -15.05 -29.22
N VAL A 13 -51.49 -16.21 -29.01
CA VAL A 13 -50.68 -16.50 -27.86
C VAL A 13 -49.34 -15.77 -28.03
N GLY A 14 -49.21 -14.61 -27.39
CA GLY A 14 -47.95 -13.90 -27.29
C GLY A 14 -46.98 -14.65 -26.41
N ILE A 15 -45.98 -15.31 -27.05
CA ILE A 15 -44.84 -15.88 -26.32
C ILE A 15 -43.94 -14.74 -25.92
N LEU A 16 -43.99 -14.35 -24.64
CA LEU A 16 -43.06 -13.42 -24.02
C LEU A 16 -41.73 -14.15 -23.83
N LEU A 17 -40.78 -13.94 -24.76
CA LEU A 17 -39.39 -14.39 -24.59
C LEU A 17 -38.73 -13.53 -23.52
N ILE A 18 -38.65 -14.06 -22.30
CA ILE A 18 -37.79 -13.51 -21.26
C ILE A 18 -36.34 -13.83 -21.66
N VAL A 19 -35.66 -12.88 -22.28
CA VAL A 19 -34.21 -12.93 -22.44
C VAL A 19 -33.60 -12.74 -21.07
N GLY A 20 -33.34 -13.88 -20.39
CA GLY A 20 -32.52 -13.88 -19.19
C GLY A 20 -31.10 -13.44 -19.56
N CYS A 21 -30.65 -12.30 -19.03
CA CYS A 21 -29.23 -11.98 -19.01
C CYS A 21 -28.54 -13.04 -18.15
N ALA A 22 -28.07 -14.11 -18.80
CA ALA A 22 -27.07 -14.96 -18.20
C ALA A 22 -25.79 -14.11 -18.11
N GLY A 23 -25.43 -13.70 -16.91
CA GLY A 23 -24.13 -13.08 -16.65
C GLY A 23 -23.06 -14.05 -17.12
N GLU A 24 -22.19 -13.61 -18.03
CA GLU A 24 -21.04 -14.40 -18.45
C GLU A 24 -20.23 -14.76 -17.20
N PRO A 25 -19.86 -16.03 -17.02
CA PRO A 25 -18.93 -16.40 -15.96
C PRO A 25 -17.63 -15.64 -16.19
N SER A 26 -17.23 -14.84 -15.20
CA SER A 26 -15.94 -14.18 -15.20
C SER A 26 -14.86 -15.22 -15.52
N PRO A 27 -13.89 -14.90 -16.40
CA PRO A 27 -12.80 -15.82 -16.71
C PRO A 27 -12.10 -16.19 -15.40
N PRO A 28 -11.67 -17.44 -15.23
CA PRO A 28 -10.96 -17.86 -14.02
C PRO A 28 -9.74 -16.97 -13.88
N VAL A 29 -9.65 -16.30 -12.72
CA VAL A 29 -8.47 -15.52 -12.34
C VAL A 29 -7.29 -16.51 -12.40
N PRO A 30 -6.24 -16.23 -13.20
CA PRO A 30 -5.08 -17.12 -13.24
C PRO A 30 -4.56 -17.27 -11.81
N PRO A 31 -4.10 -18.47 -11.40
CA PRO A 31 -3.52 -18.65 -10.08
C PRO A 31 -2.38 -17.64 -9.94
N VAL A 32 -2.54 -16.70 -9.00
CA VAL A 32 -1.46 -15.83 -8.59
C VAL A 32 -0.35 -16.77 -8.10
N SER A 33 0.68 -16.92 -8.91
CA SER A 33 1.89 -17.59 -8.46
C SER A 33 2.30 -16.91 -7.16
N PRO A 34 2.66 -17.68 -6.11
CA PRO A 34 3.21 -17.07 -4.93
C PRO A 34 4.40 -16.24 -5.40
N VAL A 35 4.26 -14.93 -5.37
CA VAL A 35 5.40 -14.02 -5.50
C VAL A 35 6.26 -14.36 -4.30
N THR A 36 7.32 -15.12 -4.55
CA THR A 36 8.43 -15.23 -3.60
C THR A 36 8.80 -13.77 -3.34
N PRO A 37 8.66 -13.25 -2.12
CA PRO A 37 9.08 -11.90 -1.85
C PRO A 37 10.56 -11.84 -2.17
N THR A 38 10.90 -11.23 -3.29
CA THR A 38 12.26 -10.78 -3.54
C THR A 38 12.43 -9.66 -2.53
N GLY A 39 13.04 -9.98 -1.39
CA GLY A 39 13.19 -9.02 -0.32
C GLY A 39 14.07 -7.90 -0.80
N TYR A 40 13.49 -6.71 -0.84
CA TYR A 40 14.26 -5.51 -1.01
C TYR A 40 14.91 -5.19 0.33
N SER A 41 16.24 -4.98 0.32
CA SER A 41 16.98 -4.45 1.47
C SER A 41 16.96 -2.92 1.51
N ASP A 42 16.56 -2.28 0.40
CA ASP A 42 16.53 -0.84 0.24
C ASP A 42 15.19 -0.39 -0.34
N ILE A 43 14.60 0.66 0.22
CA ILE A 43 13.40 1.31 -0.29
C ILE A 43 13.57 2.82 -0.27
N SER A 44 13.01 3.49 -1.28
CA SER A 44 12.95 4.95 -1.33
C SER A 44 11.55 5.39 -1.75
N ILE A 45 10.88 6.18 -0.91
CA ILE A 45 9.53 6.71 -1.14
C ILE A 45 9.63 8.23 -1.18
N PRO A 46 9.42 8.86 -2.35
CA PRO A 46 9.44 10.31 -2.47
C PRO A 46 8.21 10.94 -1.79
N ILE A 47 8.33 12.23 -1.43
CA ILE A 47 7.29 12.93 -0.65
C ILE A 47 5.96 13.02 -1.40
N GLU A 48 5.98 13.00 -2.72
CA GLU A 48 4.80 13.10 -3.59
C GLU A 48 3.87 11.89 -3.47
N GLU A 49 4.42 10.71 -3.18
CA GLU A 49 3.62 9.48 -3.00
C GLU A 49 2.66 9.62 -1.82
N PHE A 50 3.10 10.26 -0.74
CA PHE A 50 2.29 10.46 0.47
C PHE A 50 1.11 11.42 0.28
N GLN A 51 1.15 12.29 -0.73
CA GLN A 51 0.03 13.17 -1.07
C GLN A 51 -1.16 12.38 -1.64
N ASN A 52 -0.88 11.26 -2.30
CA ASN A 52 -1.88 10.39 -2.90
C ASN A 52 -2.25 9.22 -1.97
N GLN A 53 -1.30 8.75 -1.18
CA GLN A 53 -1.44 7.61 -0.28
C GLN A 53 -0.83 7.93 1.08
N PRO A 54 -1.63 8.48 2.02
CA PRO A 54 -1.13 8.89 3.34
C PRO A 54 -0.57 7.75 4.20
N HIS A 55 -0.96 6.52 3.91
CA HIS A 55 -0.45 5.31 4.56
C HIS A 55 0.06 4.34 3.51
N ILE A 56 1.32 3.93 3.64
CA ILE A 56 1.99 3.04 2.70
C ILE A 56 2.45 1.78 3.43
N ASP A 57 2.04 0.61 2.92
CA ASP A 57 2.49 -0.69 3.42
C ASP A 57 3.59 -1.25 2.52
N VAL A 58 4.68 -1.70 3.15
CA VAL A 58 5.87 -2.21 2.48
C VAL A 58 6.24 -3.58 3.03
N VAL A 59 6.78 -4.44 2.19
CA VAL A 59 7.39 -5.72 2.60
C VAL A 59 8.86 -5.71 2.23
N MET A 60 9.73 -5.96 3.21
CA MET A 60 11.18 -6.01 3.03
C MET A 60 11.74 -7.32 3.59
N SER A 61 12.90 -7.75 3.10
CA SER A 61 13.64 -8.83 3.74
C SER A 61 15.16 -8.64 3.60
N THR A 62 15.90 -9.23 4.54
CA THR A 62 17.35 -9.31 4.47
C THR A 62 17.81 -10.58 5.18
N VAL A 63 19.08 -10.90 5.01
CA VAL A 63 19.71 -12.04 5.72
C VAL A 63 20.08 -11.66 7.15
N LEU A 64 20.27 -12.67 7.99
CA LEU A 64 20.81 -12.47 9.35
C LEU A 64 22.12 -11.66 9.31
N GLY A 65 22.19 -10.59 10.08
CA GLY A 65 23.30 -9.64 10.09
C GLY A 65 23.31 -8.63 8.93
N GLY A 66 22.36 -8.74 7.99
CA GLY A 66 22.20 -7.80 6.88
C GLY A 66 21.58 -6.48 7.33
N GLU A 67 21.68 -5.48 6.47
CA GLU A 67 21.13 -4.15 6.69
C GLU A 67 19.93 -3.89 5.79
N LEU A 68 19.03 -3.02 6.27
CA LEU A 68 17.89 -2.50 5.55
C LEU A 68 17.99 -0.98 5.56
N THR A 69 17.81 -0.35 4.41
CA THR A 69 17.82 1.10 4.25
C THR A 69 16.44 1.61 3.86
N ILE A 70 15.88 2.52 4.62
CA ILE A 70 14.60 3.17 4.35
C ILE A 70 14.85 4.65 4.12
N THR A 71 14.48 5.14 2.95
CA THR A 71 14.59 6.55 2.56
C THR A 71 13.20 7.12 2.32
N LEU A 72 12.80 8.14 3.07
CA LEU A 72 11.52 8.80 2.93
C LEU A 72 11.70 10.28 2.62
N GLY A 73 10.92 10.81 1.68
CA GLY A 73 10.87 12.23 1.41
C GLY A 73 10.38 13.00 2.63
N SER A 74 11.03 14.12 2.96
CA SER A 74 10.73 14.94 4.14
C SER A 74 10.84 16.42 3.82
N ASN A 75 9.98 17.24 4.42
CA ASN A 75 10.09 18.70 4.33
C ASN A 75 9.90 19.35 5.70
N PRO A 76 10.94 19.43 6.52
CA PRO A 76 10.89 20.01 7.87
C PRO A 76 10.46 21.48 7.90
N THR A 77 10.57 22.21 6.78
CA THR A 77 10.15 23.63 6.70
C THR A 77 8.63 23.78 6.87
N THR A 78 7.86 22.72 6.69
CA THR A 78 6.40 22.67 6.92
C THR A 78 6.05 22.52 8.40
N GLY A 79 7.04 22.24 9.25
CA GLY A 79 6.89 21.90 10.66
C GLY A 79 6.52 20.43 10.90
N TYR A 80 6.45 19.61 9.84
CA TYR A 80 6.32 18.16 9.94
C TYR A 80 7.69 17.49 9.77
N GLN A 81 7.87 16.38 10.43
CA GLN A 81 9.06 15.53 10.33
C GLN A 81 8.68 14.08 10.59
N TRP A 82 9.46 13.15 10.09
CA TRP A 82 9.35 11.75 10.45
C TRP A 82 9.85 11.52 11.87
N ALA A 83 9.33 10.48 12.51
CA ALA A 83 9.83 10.03 13.80
C ALA A 83 11.32 9.64 13.65
N GLU A 84 12.17 10.21 14.50
CA GLU A 84 13.62 9.92 14.54
C GLU A 84 13.87 8.46 14.92
N ASP A 85 13.13 7.98 15.93
CA ASP A 85 13.11 6.59 16.36
C ASP A 85 11.88 5.90 15.78
N ALA A 86 12.10 4.82 15.02
CA ALA A 86 11.03 4.00 14.47
C ALA A 86 10.39 3.14 15.57
N GLU A 87 9.06 2.93 15.50
CA GLU A 87 8.41 1.93 16.33
C GLU A 87 8.68 0.53 15.77
N ILE A 88 9.40 -0.30 16.50
CA ILE A 88 9.77 -1.66 16.11
C ILE A 88 9.06 -2.65 17.02
N SER A 89 8.31 -3.60 16.46
CA SER A 89 7.52 -4.56 17.24
C SER A 89 8.38 -5.54 18.05
N ASP A 90 9.62 -5.83 17.61
CA ASP A 90 10.59 -6.64 18.34
C ASP A 90 12.03 -6.23 17.98
N GLU A 91 12.67 -5.49 18.89
CA GLU A 91 14.04 -5.01 18.72
C GLU A 91 15.13 -6.12 18.85
N ASN A 92 14.77 -7.32 19.31
CA ASN A 92 15.70 -8.43 19.29
C ASN A 92 15.90 -8.98 17.88
N ILE A 93 14.88 -8.87 17.02
CA ILE A 93 14.94 -9.34 15.63
C ILE A 93 15.56 -8.28 14.72
N VAL A 94 15.14 -7.02 14.85
CA VAL A 94 15.65 -5.89 14.06
C VAL A 94 15.91 -4.71 14.96
N LYS A 95 17.02 -4.03 14.76
CA LYS A 95 17.39 -2.82 15.50
C LYS A 95 17.70 -1.68 14.58
N GLN A 96 17.19 -0.48 14.88
CA GLN A 96 17.62 0.76 14.24
C GLN A 96 19.07 1.07 14.63
N THR A 97 19.91 1.36 13.65
CA THR A 97 21.34 1.67 13.86
C THR A 97 21.70 3.09 13.50
N SER A 98 20.91 3.73 12.64
CA SER A 98 21.14 5.12 12.22
C SER A 98 19.84 5.79 11.77
N HIS A 99 19.80 7.11 11.94
CA HIS A 99 18.85 8.03 11.29
C HIS A 99 19.59 9.31 10.89
N GLU A 100 19.28 9.82 9.71
CA GLU A 100 19.90 11.06 9.19
C GLU A 100 18.91 11.81 8.28
N PHE A 101 18.82 13.13 8.45
CA PHE A 101 18.17 14.01 7.47
C PHE A 101 19.19 14.48 6.43
N ILE A 102 18.88 14.25 5.15
CA ILE A 102 19.68 14.70 4.02
C ILE A 102 18.97 15.90 3.37
N ALA A 103 19.60 17.07 3.45
CA ALA A 103 19.08 18.28 2.85
C ALA A 103 18.98 18.16 1.31
N PRO A 104 18.05 18.90 0.68
CA PRO A 104 17.95 18.93 -0.78
C PRO A 104 19.24 19.52 -1.41
N ASP A 105 19.60 18.98 -2.58
CA ASP A 105 20.73 19.50 -3.36
C ASP A 105 20.30 20.74 -4.18
N THR A 106 19.78 21.76 -3.49
CA THR A 106 19.32 23.01 -4.09
C THR A 106 19.20 24.10 -3.03
N ASP A 107 19.46 25.35 -3.43
CA ASP A 107 19.31 26.54 -2.58
C ASP A 107 17.87 27.11 -2.58
N ILE A 108 16.90 26.40 -3.18
CA ILE A 108 15.49 26.84 -3.23
C ILE A 108 14.89 26.75 -1.83
N PRO A 109 14.42 27.87 -1.24
CA PRO A 109 13.79 27.84 0.06
C PRO A 109 12.56 26.93 0.08
N GLY A 110 12.45 26.04 1.08
CA GLY A 110 11.33 25.12 1.22
C GLY A 110 11.39 23.87 0.33
N ALA A 111 12.50 23.67 -0.39
CA ALA A 111 12.69 22.42 -1.14
C ALA A 111 12.70 21.21 -0.18
N PRO A 112 12.01 20.10 -0.54
CA PRO A 112 12.02 18.89 0.26
C PRO A 112 13.38 18.20 0.22
N GLY A 113 13.81 17.67 1.37
CA GLY A 113 14.92 16.74 1.49
C GLY A 113 14.42 15.31 1.66
N LYS A 114 15.20 14.49 2.34
CA LYS A 114 14.86 13.10 2.67
C LYS A 114 15.43 12.72 4.01
N GLU A 115 14.77 11.76 4.65
CA GLU A 115 15.28 11.13 5.86
C GLU A 115 15.62 9.67 5.56
N VAL A 116 16.69 9.18 6.17
CA VAL A 116 17.24 7.85 5.93
C VAL A 116 17.41 7.13 7.26
N TRP A 117 16.83 5.95 7.38
CA TRP A 117 17.04 5.03 8.49
C TRP A 117 17.80 3.81 8.01
N ILE A 118 18.67 3.32 8.87
CA ILE A 118 19.36 2.04 8.68
C ILE A 118 18.99 1.12 9.83
N PHE A 119 18.57 -0.09 9.48
CA PHE A 119 18.23 -1.13 10.42
C PHE A 119 19.12 -2.34 10.18
N LYS A 120 19.40 -3.10 11.24
CA LYS A 120 20.19 -4.32 11.19
C LYS A 120 19.37 -5.50 11.67
N GLY A 121 19.38 -6.60 10.90
CA GLY A 121 18.81 -7.89 11.29
C GLY A 121 19.69 -8.58 12.32
N LEU A 122 19.16 -8.84 13.51
CA LEU A 122 19.88 -9.45 14.64
C LEU A 122 19.52 -10.92 14.84
N GLU A 123 18.26 -11.28 14.62
CA GLU A 123 17.74 -12.64 14.76
C GLU A 123 16.78 -12.96 13.60
N ARG A 124 16.63 -14.25 13.28
CA ARG A 124 15.66 -14.71 12.28
C ARG A 124 14.24 -14.53 12.79
N GLY A 125 13.37 -14.00 11.93
CA GLY A 125 11.98 -13.76 12.30
C GLY A 125 11.33 -12.69 11.44
N THR A 126 10.12 -12.31 11.81
CA THR A 126 9.37 -11.24 11.15
C THR A 126 8.96 -10.19 12.17
N VAL A 127 9.19 -8.92 11.84
CA VAL A 127 8.80 -7.77 12.66
C VAL A 127 8.07 -6.74 11.82
N ASN A 128 7.31 -5.86 12.50
CA ASN A 128 6.75 -4.67 11.89
C ASN A 128 7.52 -3.44 12.39
N ILE A 129 7.83 -2.55 11.46
CA ILE A 129 8.41 -1.23 11.71
C ILE A 129 7.37 -0.20 11.28
N LEU A 130 7.10 0.77 12.14
CA LEU A 130 6.22 1.90 11.85
C LEU A 130 7.02 3.19 11.93
N LEU A 131 6.88 4.02 10.90
CA LEU A 131 7.39 5.38 10.84
C LEU A 131 6.22 6.33 10.62
N GLU A 132 6.10 7.36 11.44
CA GLU A 132 5.05 8.38 11.35
C GLU A 132 5.62 9.76 11.04
N TYR A 133 4.92 10.49 10.16
CA TYR A 133 5.23 11.87 9.81
C TYR A 133 4.25 12.81 10.53
N SER A 134 4.73 13.53 11.51
CA SER A 134 3.89 14.31 12.40
C SER A 134 4.51 15.67 12.77
N ARG A 135 3.74 16.48 13.48
CA ARG A 135 4.25 17.69 14.16
C ARG A 135 4.46 17.41 15.63
N SER A 136 5.53 17.93 16.20
CA SER A 136 5.88 17.74 17.63
C SER A 136 4.82 18.21 18.62
N TRP A 137 3.83 19.02 18.21
CA TRP A 137 2.73 19.52 19.02
C TRP A 137 1.35 18.97 18.63
N ASN A 138 1.29 17.99 17.73
CA ASN A 138 0.03 17.39 17.26
C ASN A 138 0.20 15.89 17.21
N ASP A 139 -0.53 15.18 18.04
CA ASP A 139 -0.48 13.72 18.16
C ASP A 139 -1.08 12.99 16.94
N ALA A 140 -1.74 13.71 16.02
CA ALA A 140 -2.23 13.11 14.78
C ALA A 140 -1.14 13.13 13.71
N GLY A 141 -0.61 11.98 13.37
CA GLY A 141 0.28 11.79 12.22
C GLY A 141 -0.41 12.22 10.91
N LEU A 142 0.36 12.82 10.01
CA LEU A 142 -0.13 13.18 8.68
C LEU A 142 0.01 11.99 7.74
N TRP A 143 1.14 11.31 7.79
CA TRP A 143 1.49 10.15 6.97
C TRP A 143 2.11 9.05 7.84
N ALA A 144 2.05 7.82 7.34
CA ALA A 144 2.69 6.68 7.99
C ALA A 144 3.21 5.67 6.96
N VAL A 145 4.28 4.99 7.31
CA VAL A 145 4.80 3.83 6.58
C VAL A 145 4.87 2.65 7.53
N SER A 146 4.17 1.57 7.18
CA SER A 146 4.24 0.30 7.89
C SER A 146 5.06 -0.69 7.07
N ILE A 147 6.07 -1.28 7.67
CA ILE A 147 7.02 -2.14 6.98
C ILE A 147 7.05 -3.49 7.67
N ALA A 148 6.61 -4.53 6.96
CA ALA A 148 6.78 -5.91 7.39
C ALA A 148 8.18 -6.39 6.96
N VAL A 149 9.05 -6.67 7.92
CA VAL A 149 10.44 -7.09 7.67
C VAL A 149 10.61 -8.55 8.04
N THR A 150 11.20 -9.33 7.13
CA THR A 150 11.60 -10.72 7.39
C THR A 150 13.14 -10.86 7.37
N ILE A 151 13.70 -11.43 8.43
CA ILE A 151 15.12 -11.78 8.54
C ILE A 151 15.26 -13.28 8.28
N GLU A 152 16.00 -13.64 7.21
CA GLU A 152 16.23 -15.02 6.73
C GLU A 152 17.54 -15.64 7.22
#